data_2fb4beeb7a3cb1dcfe1b23b132b6d3cb
#
_entry.id   2fb4beeb7a3cb1dcfe1b23b132b6d3cb
#
_cell.length_a   1.000
_cell.length_b   1.000
_cell.length_c   1.000
_cell.angle_alpha   90.00
_cell.angle_beta   90.00
_cell.angle_gamma   90.00
#
_symmetry.space_group_name_H-M   'P 1'
#
loop_
_entity.id
_entity.type
_entity.pdbx_description
1 polymer ?
#
loop_
_entity_poly.entity_id
_entity_poly.type
_entity_poly.pdbx_seq_one_letter_code
_entity_poly.pdbx_strand_id
1 'polypeptide(L)'
;MQIVKSNCHNRYKHVFTELRKHLNTSVISDVNDSSQNYCGDMNFLKELGVYNMKHKHHTMISRIVGSIPPHVDDIYEYCSKVFLLVLSVGKGREYRDSMDLPMLYQGGKFISLREGDLVAFNQSKEHALFWDGRVDIAVFWKLR
;
A
#
# COMPACT_ATOMS: atom_id res chain seq x y z
N MET A 1 -13.17 -3.54 -3.04
CA MET A 1 -11.72 -3.55 -3.40
C MET A 1 -11.58 -3.47 -4.90
N GLN A 2 -10.79 -2.52 -5.36
CA GLN A 2 -10.59 -2.32 -6.80
C GLN A 2 -9.27 -1.60 -7.09
N ILE A 3 -8.68 -1.85 -8.25
CA ILE A 3 -7.58 -1.05 -8.77
C ILE A 3 -8.16 0.26 -9.31
N VAL A 4 -7.77 1.38 -8.71
CA VAL A 4 -8.25 2.71 -9.09
C VAL A 4 -7.45 3.27 -10.27
N LYS A 5 -6.14 3.11 -10.23
CA LYS A 5 -5.21 3.49 -11.29
C LYS A 5 -4.03 2.54 -11.37
N SER A 6 -3.41 2.48 -12.54
CA SER A 6 -2.20 1.71 -12.82
C SER A 6 -1.12 2.62 -13.37
N ASN A 7 0.12 2.14 -13.38
CA ASN A 7 1.28 2.86 -13.91
C ASN A 7 1.60 4.20 -13.23
N CYS A 8 1.18 4.38 -11.98
CA CYS A 8 1.46 5.61 -11.23
C CYS A 8 2.97 5.86 -11.08
N HIS A 9 3.79 4.82 -11.01
CA HIS A 9 5.25 4.95 -10.89
C HIS A 9 5.89 5.62 -12.12
N ASN A 10 5.33 5.45 -13.30
CA ASN A 10 5.80 6.11 -14.53
C ASN A 10 5.30 7.55 -14.63
N ARG A 11 4.11 7.82 -14.14
CA ARG A 11 3.48 9.14 -14.20
C ARG A 11 3.98 10.08 -13.11
N TYR A 12 4.29 9.55 -11.94
CA TYR A 12 4.70 10.31 -10.74
C TYR A 12 6.07 9.88 -10.23
N LYS A 13 7.06 9.83 -11.12
CA LYS A 13 8.40 9.31 -10.83
C LYS A 13 9.06 9.95 -9.61
N HIS A 14 8.98 11.27 -9.49
CA HIS A 14 9.60 12.00 -8.37
C HIS A 14 8.94 11.65 -7.03
N VAL A 15 7.62 11.46 -7.01
CA VAL A 15 6.89 11.06 -5.80
C VAL A 15 7.32 9.67 -5.36
N PHE A 16 7.40 8.73 -6.30
CA PHE A 16 7.86 7.37 -6.00
C PHE A 16 9.28 7.35 -5.47
N THR A 17 10.17 8.17 -6.06
CA THR A 17 11.54 8.30 -5.57
C THR A 17 11.58 8.80 -4.13
N GLU A 18 10.79 9.83 -3.80
CA GLU A 18 10.71 10.37 -2.45
C GLU A 18 10.16 9.36 -1.44
N LEU A 19 9.06 8.69 -1.80
CA LEU A 19 8.46 7.69 -0.93
C LEU A 19 9.39 6.50 -0.69
N ARG A 20 10.08 6.04 -1.71
CA ARG A 20 11.06 4.95 -1.59
C ARG A 20 12.28 5.33 -0.72
N LYS A 21 12.70 6.59 -0.73
CA LYS A 21 13.77 7.06 0.15
C LYS A 21 13.44 6.86 1.62
N HIS A 22 12.19 7.05 2.00
CA HIS A 22 11.75 6.82 3.38
C HIS A 22 11.94 5.37 3.82
N LEU A 23 11.71 4.41 2.93
CA LEU A 23 11.95 3.00 3.22
C LEU A 23 13.42 2.69 3.41
N ASN A 24 14.28 3.28 2.59
CA ASN A 24 15.72 3.02 2.61
C ASN A 24 16.43 3.59 3.84
N THR A 25 15.83 4.59 4.50
CA THR A 25 16.37 5.19 5.73
C THR A 25 15.87 4.50 7.00
N SER A 26 14.93 3.57 6.88
CA SER A 26 14.38 2.86 8.03
C SER A 26 15.22 1.62 8.36
N VAL A 27 15.50 1.43 9.63
CA VAL A 27 15.97 0.13 10.12
C VAL A 27 14.75 -0.77 10.26
N ILE A 28 14.63 -1.74 9.37
CA ILE A 28 13.56 -2.72 9.43
C ILE A 28 13.95 -3.75 10.48
N SER A 29 13.37 -3.67 11.65
CA SER A 29 13.64 -4.59 12.73
C SER A 29 12.74 -5.82 12.74
N ASP A 30 11.59 -5.75 12.09
CA ASP A 30 10.66 -6.86 12.01
C ASP A 30 9.76 -6.76 10.76
N VAL A 31 9.18 -7.87 10.36
CA VAL A 31 8.43 -8.07 9.12
C VAL A 31 7.25 -7.09 8.96
N ASN A 32 6.67 -6.62 10.05
CA ASN A 32 5.48 -5.77 10.04
C ASN A 32 5.66 -4.40 10.70
N ASP A 33 6.86 -4.07 11.17
CA ASP A 33 7.09 -2.87 11.99
C ASP A 33 7.77 -1.71 11.25
N SER A 34 7.92 -1.80 9.94
CA SER A 34 8.63 -0.80 9.15
C SER A 34 7.72 0.34 8.66
N SER A 35 6.74 0.76 9.45
CA SER A 35 5.87 1.85 9.06
C SER A 35 6.46 3.20 9.45
N GLN A 36 6.42 4.15 8.52
CA GLN A 36 6.81 5.54 8.74
C GLN A 36 5.72 6.50 8.28
N ASN A 37 5.54 7.58 9.02
CA ASN A 37 4.66 8.66 8.60
C ASN A 37 5.42 9.61 7.66
N TYR A 38 4.82 9.87 6.54
CA TYR A 38 5.34 10.81 5.54
C TYR A 38 4.41 12.02 5.44
N CYS A 39 4.99 13.19 5.53
CA CYS A 39 4.28 14.48 5.46
C CYS A 39 4.77 15.35 4.30
N GLY A 40 5.20 14.75 3.20
CA GLY A 40 5.68 15.48 2.03
C GLY A 40 4.57 16.00 1.12
N ASP A 41 4.95 16.35 -0.10
CA ASP A 41 4.00 16.84 -1.11
C ASP A 41 3.00 15.75 -1.49
N MET A 42 1.73 16.01 -1.15
CA MET A 42 0.61 15.10 -1.40
C MET A 42 -0.29 15.59 -2.55
N ASN A 43 0.13 16.57 -3.32
CA ASN A 43 -0.68 17.12 -4.41
C ASN A 43 -1.02 16.09 -5.48
N PHE A 44 -0.17 15.09 -5.66
CA PHE A 44 -0.44 14.01 -6.61
C PHE A 44 -1.70 13.21 -6.25
N LEU A 45 -2.06 13.13 -4.98
CA LEU A 45 -3.29 12.45 -4.55
C LEU A 45 -4.54 13.15 -5.08
N LYS A 46 -4.48 14.48 -5.15
CA LYS A 46 -5.57 15.28 -5.71
C LYS A 46 -5.80 14.95 -7.20
N GLU A 47 -4.74 14.82 -7.95
CA GLU A 47 -4.82 14.40 -9.36
C GLU A 47 -5.35 12.98 -9.51
N LEU A 48 -5.07 12.12 -8.53
CA LEU A 48 -5.60 10.76 -8.48
C LEU A 48 -7.04 10.68 -7.98
N GLY A 49 -7.63 11.83 -7.58
CA GLY A 49 -9.00 11.86 -7.05
C GLY A 49 -9.15 11.25 -5.66
N VAL A 50 -8.05 11.09 -4.94
CA VAL A 50 -8.01 10.39 -3.64
C VAL A 50 -7.96 11.36 -2.47
N TYR A 51 -7.69 12.61 -2.73
CA TYR A 51 -7.35 13.61 -1.74
C TYR A 51 -8.56 14.31 -1.16
N ASN A 52 -8.65 14.36 0.17
CA ASN A 52 -9.58 15.22 0.87
C ASN A 52 -8.80 16.39 1.50
N MET A 53 -8.98 17.59 0.95
CA MET A 53 -8.26 18.80 1.32
C MET A 53 -8.46 19.28 2.75
N LYS A 54 -9.51 18.83 3.43
CA LYS A 54 -9.89 19.35 4.74
C LYS A 54 -9.08 18.82 5.91
N HIS A 55 -8.29 17.77 5.70
CA HIS A 55 -7.58 17.09 6.77
C HIS A 55 -6.15 16.75 6.37
N LYS A 56 -5.24 16.88 7.33
CA LYS A 56 -3.86 16.38 7.15
C LYS A 56 -3.91 14.88 6.99
N HIS A 57 -3.45 14.40 5.84
CA HIS A 57 -3.36 12.96 5.60
C HIS A 57 -2.15 12.39 6.31
N HIS A 58 -2.39 11.33 7.03
CA HIS A 58 -1.30 10.46 7.41
C HIS A 58 -1.02 9.50 6.26
N THR A 59 0.21 9.46 5.84
CA THR A 59 0.70 8.46 4.90
C THR A 59 1.60 7.51 5.66
N MET A 60 1.25 6.24 5.63
CA MET A 60 2.11 5.20 6.17
C MET A 60 2.89 4.56 5.03
N ILE A 61 4.21 4.53 5.15
CA ILE A 61 5.08 3.86 4.20
C ILE A 61 5.62 2.61 4.88
N SER A 62 5.40 1.46 4.26
CA SER A 62 5.77 0.18 4.87
C SER A 62 6.45 -0.73 3.87
N ARG A 63 7.44 -1.45 4.37
CA ARG A 63 8.02 -2.59 3.68
C ARG A 63 7.49 -3.86 4.32
N ILE A 64 6.81 -4.66 3.53
CA ILE A 64 6.22 -5.91 3.98
C ILE A 64 6.99 -7.05 3.37
N VAL A 65 7.40 -8.00 4.20
CA VAL A 65 8.04 -9.24 3.77
C VAL A 65 7.18 -10.40 4.22
N GLY A 66 6.73 -11.19 3.27
CA GLY A 66 5.81 -12.30 3.55
C GLY A 66 4.35 -11.90 3.57
N SER A 67 3.52 -12.82 4.00
CA SER A 67 2.07 -12.66 4.01
C SER A 67 1.58 -11.97 5.28
N ILE A 68 0.49 -11.24 5.16
CA ILE A 68 -0.29 -10.71 6.28
C ILE A 68 -1.58 -11.52 6.36
N PRO A 69 -1.82 -12.24 7.46
CA PRO A 69 -3.02 -13.08 7.59
C PRO A 69 -4.30 -12.25 7.60
N PRO A 70 -5.44 -12.88 7.34
CA PRO A 70 -6.73 -12.18 7.39
C PRO A 70 -6.95 -11.48 8.72
N HIS A 71 -7.31 -10.21 8.66
CA HIS A 71 -7.54 -9.34 9.81
C HIS A 71 -8.46 -8.19 9.45
N VAL A 72 -8.90 -7.49 10.46
CA VAL A 72 -9.68 -6.25 10.36
C VAL A 72 -8.90 -5.16 11.06
N ASP A 73 -8.74 -4.01 10.40
CA ASP A 73 -8.12 -2.85 11.02
C ASP A 73 -9.18 -2.00 11.72
N ASP A 74 -9.07 -1.91 13.03
CA ASP A 74 -10.02 -1.20 13.90
C ASP A 74 -9.52 0.20 14.29
N ILE A 75 -8.65 0.79 13.48
CA ILE A 75 -7.85 1.92 13.93
C ILE A 75 -8.60 3.25 13.86
N TYR A 76 -9.57 3.41 12.98
CA TYR A 76 -10.26 4.70 12.83
C TYR A 76 -11.74 4.54 12.54
N GLU A 77 -12.58 4.91 13.50
CA GLU A 77 -14.03 5.06 13.30
C GLU A 77 -14.39 6.03 12.18
N TYR A 78 -13.43 6.87 11.77
CA TYR A 78 -13.61 7.93 10.78
C TYR A 78 -13.19 7.57 9.38
N CYS A 79 -12.56 6.42 9.18
CA CYS A 79 -11.97 6.08 7.90
C CYS A 79 -12.20 4.61 7.56
N SER A 80 -13.19 4.35 6.75
CA SER A 80 -13.43 3.01 6.23
C SER A 80 -12.65 2.72 4.96
N LYS A 81 -12.31 3.75 4.18
CA LYS A 81 -11.68 3.59 2.86
C LYS A 81 -10.21 3.92 2.90
N VAL A 82 -9.42 2.98 2.45
CA VAL A 82 -7.97 3.05 2.38
C VAL A 82 -7.53 2.98 0.93
N PHE A 83 -6.51 3.75 0.60
CA PHE A 83 -5.83 3.69 -0.69
C PHE A 83 -4.40 3.19 -0.47
N LEU A 84 -4.06 2.14 -1.18
CA LEU A 84 -2.75 1.51 -1.14
C LEU A 84 -2.05 1.72 -2.48
N LEU A 85 -0.89 2.37 -2.43
CA LEU A 85 -0.03 2.59 -3.58
C LEU A 85 1.13 1.61 -3.53
N VAL A 86 1.28 0.80 -4.57
CA VAL A 86 2.38 -0.16 -4.65
C VAL A 86 3.63 0.53 -5.18
N LEU A 87 4.62 0.71 -4.32
CA LEU A 87 5.86 1.40 -4.64
C LEU A 87 6.86 0.50 -5.38
N SER A 88 6.99 -0.74 -4.93
CA SER A 88 7.83 -1.73 -5.58
C SER A 88 7.43 -3.13 -5.15
N VAL A 89 7.71 -4.09 -6.02
CA VAL A 89 7.49 -5.51 -5.74
C VAL A 89 8.83 -6.20 -5.88
N GLY A 90 9.31 -6.79 -4.80
CA GLY A 90 10.50 -7.63 -4.79
C GLY A 90 10.19 -9.01 -5.37
N LYS A 91 11.23 -9.75 -5.73
CA LYS A 91 11.06 -11.12 -6.17
C LYS A 91 10.52 -11.98 -5.03
N GLY A 92 9.52 -12.80 -5.33
CA GLY A 92 9.12 -13.89 -4.47
C GLY A 92 10.23 -14.92 -4.32
N ARG A 93 10.10 -15.78 -3.31
CA ARG A 93 11.02 -16.90 -3.18
C ARG A 93 10.81 -17.86 -4.35
N GLU A 94 11.90 -18.43 -4.86
CA GLU A 94 11.88 -19.39 -5.96
C GLU A 94 11.30 -20.74 -5.52
N TYR A 95 10.02 -20.78 -5.20
CA TYR A 95 9.31 -22.04 -5.10
C TYR A 95 8.59 -22.31 -6.41
N ARG A 96 8.49 -23.57 -6.79
CA ARG A 96 7.91 -23.99 -8.07
C ARG A 96 6.48 -23.51 -8.32
N ASP A 97 5.75 -23.20 -7.23
CA ASP A 97 4.36 -22.77 -7.26
C ASP A 97 4.21 -21.35 -6.69
N SER A 98 5.30 -20.58 -6.68
CA SER A 98 5.25 -19.21 -6.19
C SER A 98 4.34 -18.36 -7.05
N MET A 99 3.51 -17.56 -6.40
CA MET A 99 2.77 -16.54 -7.09
C MET A 99 3.77 -15.54 -7.69
N ASP A 100 3.53 -15.11 -8.93
CA ASP A 100 4.39 -14.13 -9.58
C ASP A 100 4.23 -12.72 -8.99
N LEU A 101 3.13 -12.46 -8.31
CA LEU A 101 2.77 -11.16 -7.75
C LEU A 101 2.09 -11.32 -6.39
N PRO A 102 2.24 -10.30 -5.51
CA PRO A 102 1.43 -10.23 -4.31
C PRO A 102 -0.06 -10.23 -4.62
N MET A 103 -0.84 -10.89 -3.78
CA MET A 103 -2.29 -10.93 -3.92
C MET A 103 -2.95 -10.28 -2.71
N LEU A 104 -3.72 -9.24 -2.95
CA LEU A 104 -4.57 -8.63 -1.93
C LEU A 104 -5.95 -9.31 -1.96
N TYR A 105 -6.44 -9.70 -0.80
CA TYR A 105 -7.71 -10.39 -0.63
C TYR A 105 -8.68 -9.55 0.20
N GLN A 106 -9.92 -9.48 -0.25
CA GLN A 106 -11.05 -8.96 0.52
C GLN A 106 -12.37 -9.47 -0.04
N GLY A 107 -13.25 -9.95 0.84
CA GLY A 107 -14.62 -10.29 0.48
C GLY A 107 -14.77 -11.34 -0.63
N GLY A 108 -13.91 -12.35 -0.64
CA GLY A 108 -13.92 -13.40 -1.66
C GLY A 108 -13.26 -13.00 -2.98
N LYS A 109 -12.68 -11.80 -3.05
CA LYS A 109 -11.98 -11.30 -4.24
C LYS A 109 -10.48 -11.24 -4.00
N PHE A 110 -9.71 -11.51 -5.06
CA PHE A 110 -8.27 -11.38 -5.08
C PHE A 110 -7.86 -10.38 -6.15
N ILE A 111 -6.91 -9.51 -5.82
CA ILE A 111 -6.29 -8.59 -6.78
C ILE A 111 -4.79 -8.82 -6.75
N SER A 112 -4.17 -9.06 -7.91
CA SER A 112 -2.73 -9.07 -8.06
C SER A 112 -2.20 -7.64 -8.01
N LEU A 113 -1.17 -7.40 -7.18
CA LEU A 113 -0.57 -6.09 -7.02
C LEU A 113 0.65 -5.95 -7.91
N ARG A 114 0.69 -4.90 -8.72
CA ARG A 114 1.84 -4.54 -9.56
C ARG A 114 2.41 -3.21 -9.13
N GLU A 115 3.70 -3.02 -9.34
CA GLU A 115 4.33 -1.72 -9.15
C GLU A 115 3.52 -0.62 -9.86
N GLY A 116 3.24 0.46 -9.15
CA GLY A 116 2.48 1.59 -9.67
C GLY A 116 0.96 1.47 -9.57
N ASP A 117 0.44 0.37 -9.04
CA ASP A 117 -1.00 0.25 -8.80
C ASP A 117 -1.44 1.07 -7.60
N LEU A 118 -2.57 1.75 -7.75
CA LEU A 118 -3.30 2.38 -6.66
C LEU A 118 -4.59 1.58 -6.44
N VAL A 119 -4.72 0.99 -5.27
CA VAL A 119 -5.83 0.11 -4.91
C VAL A 119 -6.66 0.74 -3.79
N ALA A 120 -7.98 0.71 -3.94
CA ALA A 120 -8.91 1.12 -2.89
C ALA A 120 -9.54 -0.11 -2.25
N PHE A 121 -9.58 -0.16 -0.92
CA PHE A 121 -10.27 -1.21 -0.18
C PHE A 121 -10.83 -0.70 1.15
N ASN A 122 -11.65 -1.51 1.79
CA ASN A 122 -12.27 -1.17 3.06
C ASN A 122 -11.53 -1.86 4.21
N GLN A 123 -10.77 -1.11 5.00
CA GLN A 123 -9.99 -1.66 6.11
C GLN A 123 -10.84 -2.18 7.28
N SER A 124 -12.11 -1.78 7.37
CA SER A 124 -13.02 -2.26 8.42
C SER A 124 -13.60 -3.64 8.12
N LYS A 125 -13.36 -4.17 6.93
CA LYS A 125 -13.70 -5.54 6.54
C LYS A 125 -12.46 -6.40 6.50
N GLU A 126 -12.61 -7.70 6.73
CA GLU A 126 -11.52 -8.64 6.68
C GLU A 126 -10.76 -8.55 5.36
N HIS A 127 -9.46 -8.44 5.44
CA HIS A 127 -8.56 -8.40 4.30
C HIS A 127 -7.24 -9.08 4.64
N ALA A 128 -6.52 -9.49 3.61
CA ALA A 128 -5.24 -10.20 3.74
C ALA A 128 -4.32 -9.89 2.57
N LEU A 129 -3.04 -10.09 2.79
CA LEU A 129 -2.02 -10.03 1.75
C LEU A 129 -1.29 -11.36 1.67
N PHE A 130 -1.26 -11.97 0.50
CA PHE A 130 -0.56 -13.24 0.26
C PHE A 130 0.67 -12.98 -0.62
N TRP A 131 1.83 -13.17 -0.05
CA TRP A 131 3.09 -13.02 -0.76
C TRP A 131 4.21 -13.75 -0.02
N ASP A 132 5.16 -14.28 -0.75
CA ASP A 132 6.36 -14.92 -0.19
C ASP A 132 7.62 -14.05 -0.34
N GLY A 133 7.50 -12.87 -0.90
CA GLY A 133 8.57 -11.91 -1.10
C GLY A 133 8.33 -10.59 -0.39
N ARG A 134 8.93 -9.53 -0.92
CA ARG A 134 8.83 -8.17 -0.41
C ARG A 134 7.88 -7.34 -1.27
N VAL A 135 7.08 -6.52 -0.63
CA VAL A 135 6.32 -5.45 -1.29
C VAL A 135 6.45 -4.16 -0.47
N ASP A 136 6.77 -3.08 -1.15
CA ASP A 136 6.85 -1.74 -0.56
C ASP A 136 5.59 -0.98 -0.93
N ILE A 137 4.93 -0.43 0.06
CA ILE A 137 3.63 0.24 -0.11
C ILE A 137 3.60 1.60 0.59
N ALA A 138 2.74 2.48 0.08
CA ALA A 138 2.29 3.66 0.80
C ALA A 138 0.78 3.56 0.97
N VAL A 139 0.31 3.86 2.18
CA VAL A 139 -1.11 3.77 2.53
C VAL A 139 -1.63 5.16 2.88
N PHE A 140 -2.73 5.52 2.25
CA PHE A 140 -3.41 6.79 2.44
C PHE A 140 -4.83 6.55 2.93
N TRP A 141 -5.22 7.28 3.98
CA TRP A 141 -6.57 7.21 4.51
C TRP A 141 -7.38 8.39 4.06
N LYS A 142 -8.54 8.14 3.51
CA LYS A 142 -9.51 9.18 3.23
C LYS A 142 -10.28 9.45 4.52
N LEU A 143 -9.92 10.50 5.21
CA LEU A 143 -10.68 10.99 6.37
C LEU A 143 -12.04 11.51 5.89
N ARG A 144 -13.06 11.18 6.64
CA ARG A 144 -14.42 11.69 6.39
C ARG A 144 -14.52 13.19 6.64
#